data_a56afc033c503ac2ada4fc668234c98b
#
_entry.id   a56afc033c503ac2ada4fc668234c98b
#
_cell.length_a   1.000
_cell.length_b   1.000
_cell.length_c   1.000
_cell.angle_alpha   90.00
_cell.angle_beta   90.00
_cell.angle_gamma   90.00
#
_symmetry.space_group_name_H-M   'P 1'
#
loop_
_entity.id
_entity.type
_entity.pdbx_description
1 polymer ?
#
loop_
_entity_poly.entity_id
_entity_poly.type
_entity_poly.pdbx_seq_one_letter_code
_entity_poly.pdbx_strand_id
1 'polypeptide(L)'
;MKRKLLTQMLREWKANVWLILELVIVVLILQYLLGTLYALYTQHGYAGGQKLEDVYFADFGILQKDSEGYVEWDSIHTWQSDLDLLMTQLRGNQYVEVAAVGGFNSLPYNYNFMGNQYYYKTPDGKKSHEFTVNVREMSPEMMEVLQLHGLKGETPKQLADILRKGEIVLGETEEPEDPDEPKALDAVGREAYSVNDSLSYRRVGAAAPGMRRNDYEGLWHKTVYAPIAPDRASMIAVRVKPGTGNRFLESLTDKDRQAGNLYLSNMESVSDMRDRVHLDINQAIRNFIICSLFIMLVIFLGFLGTFWFRTQQRVSEIAIRKVNGATNADIYARFFSEGLIMLAMAALISVPLAFWLFREESLRATLSLIELNNTMLVGGAIATILVLGITIVCSIYAPARRATRIDPAAALKDM
;
A
#
# COMPACT_ATOMS: atom_id res chain seq x y z
N MET A 1 28.96 -33.33 16.31
CA MET A 1 29.15 -32.02 16.95
C MET A 1 27.82 -31.34 17.31
N LYS A 2 26.86 -31.18 16.38
CA LYS A 2 25.56 -30.48 16.60
C LYS A 2 24.72 -31.06 17.79
N ARG A 3 24.62 -32.39 17.92
CA ARG A 3 23.83 -33.05 18.98
C ARG A 3 24.37 -32.78 20.38
N LYS A 4 25.71 -32.70 20.57
CA LYS A 4 26.36 -32.37 21.85
C LYS A 4 26.16 -30.90 22.25
N LEU A 5 26.14 -29.96 21.28
CA LEU A 5 25.86 -28.55 21.53
C LEU A 5 24.41 -28.33 22.02
N LEU A 6 23.46 -28.98 21.39
CA LEU A 6 22.05 -28.91 21.78
C LEU A 6 21.81 -29.43 23.18
N THR A 7 22.46 -30.58 23.53
CA THR A 7 22.39 -31.17 24.87
C THR A 7 23.06 -30.28 25.93
N GLN A 8 24.16 -29.60 25.59
CA GLN A 8 24.81 -28.63 26.48
C GLN A 8 23.94 -27.39 26.70
N MET A 9 23.34 -26.83 25.65
CA MET A 9 22.45 -25.70 25.77
C MET A 9 21.18 -26.00 26.58
N LEU A 10 20.64 -27.21 26.43
CA LEU A 10 19.53 -27.72 27.26
C LEU A 10 19.93 -27.93 28.72
N ARG A 11 21.19 -28.25 29.00
CA ARG A 11 21.71 -28.39 30.38
C ARG A 11 21.92 -27.03 31.05
N GLU A 12 22.26 -25.99 30.29
CA GLU A 12 22.41 -24.61 30.72
C GLU A 12 21.10 -23.78 30.48
N TRP A 13 19.93 -24.46 30.38
CA TRP A 13 18.68 -23.83 30.01
C TRP A 13 18.31 -22.62 30.89
N LYS A 14 18.60 -22.67 32.20
CA LYS A 14 18.30 -21.58 33.15
C LYS A 14 19.04 -20.28 32.80
N ALA A 15 20.25 -20.38 32.27
CA ALA A 15 21.06 -19.23 31.86
C ALA A 15 20.64 -18.71 30.45
N ASN A 16 20.05 -19.58 29.64
CA ASN A 16 19.65 -19.24 28.27
C ASN A 16 18.18 -18.86 28.14
N VAL A 17 17.33 -19.26 29.09
CA VAL A 17 15.86 -19.04 29.00
C VAL A 17 15.50 -17.57 28.90
N TRP A 18 16.20 -16.70 29.61
CA TRP A 18 15.96 -15.27 29.58
C TRP A 18 16.25 -14.66 28.20
N LEU A 19 17.39 -15.04 27.61
CA LEU A 19 17.75 -14.61 26.25
C LEU A 19 16.80 -15.15 25.18
N ILE A 20 16.34 -16.38 25.34
CA ILE A 20 15.35 -16.96 24.40
C ILE A 20 14.02 -16.23 24.52
N LEU A 21 13.57 -15.91 25.72
CA LEU A 21 12.34 -15.17 25.96
C LEU A 21 12.42 -13.75 25.39
N GLU A 22 13.53 -13.05 25.59
CA GLU A 22 13.81 -11.76 24.97
C GLU A 22 13.75 -11.87 23.45
N LEU A 23 14.40 -12.88 22.85
CA LEU A 23 14.36 -13.12 21.41
C LEU A 23 12.96 -13.44 20.91
N VAL A 24 12.13 -14.19 21.66
CA VAL A 24 10.74 -14.47 21.28
C VAL A 24 9.95 -13.17 21.13
N ILE A 25 10.06 -12.27 22.10
CA ILE A 25 9.39 -10.96 22.07
C ILE A 25 9.89 -10.14 20.88
N VAL A 26 11.20 -10.09 20.69
CA VAL A 26 11.82 -9.34 19.58
C VAL A 26 11.43 -9.90 18.22
N VAL A 27 11.41 -11.21 18.04
CA VAL A 27 10.96 -11.84 16.79
C VAL A 27 9.51 -11.47 16.49
N LEU A 28 8.62 -11.51 17.50
CA LEU A 28 7.21 -11.12 17.33
C LEU A 28 7.07 -9.66 16.86
N ILE A 29 7.76 -8.74 17.52
CA ILE A 29 7.69 -7.31 17.18
C ILE A 29 8.29 -7.06 15.78
N LEU A 30 9.49 -7.61 15.50
CA LEU A 30 10.12 -7.41 14.19
C LEU A 30 9.35 -8.11 13.07
N GLN A 31 8.74 -9.26 13.32
CA GLN A 31 7.90 -9.93 12.32
C GLN A 31 6.69 -9.07 11.94
N TYR A 32 6.08 -8.40 12.90
CA TYR A 32 5.03 -7.43 12.63
C TYR A 32 5.56 -6.23 11.82
N LEU A 33 6.63 -5.58 12.27
CA LEU A 33 7.18 -4.39 11.62
C LEU A 33 7.68 -4.70 10.19
N LEU A 34 8.48 -5.74 10.03
CA LEU A 34 9.03 -6.12 8.73
C LEU A 34 7.97 -6.76 7.82
N GLY A 35 6.99 -7.45 8.39
CA GLY A 35 5.85 -7.98 7.65
C GLY A 35 5.00 -6.86 7.05
N THR A 36 4.70 -5.83 7.83
CA THR A 36 3.97 -4.64 7.34
C THR A 36 4.79 -3.88 6.29
N LEU A 37 6.10 -3.69 6.50
CA LEU A 37 6.97 -3.06 5.49
C LEU A 37 7.03 -3.88 4.20
N TYR A 38 7.10 -5.20 4.29
CA TYR A 38 7.06 -6.10 3.13
C TYR A 38 5.73 -5.99 2.39
N ALA A 39 4.62 -5.94 3.13
CA ALA A 39 3.29 -5.74 2.58
C ALA A 39 3.17 -4.42 1.81
N LEU A 40 3.58 -3.32 2.45
CA LEU A 40 3.60 -2.00 1.83
C LEU A 40 4.45 -1.97 0.56
N TYR A 41 5.61 -2.62 0.59
CA TYR A 41 6.50 -2.69 -0.57
C TYR A 41 5.90 -3.50 -1.72
N THR A 42 5.25 -4.62 -1.44
CA THR A 42 4.65 -5.48 -2.48
C THR A 42 3.37 -4.91 -3.07
N GLN A 43 2.63 -4.11 -2.30
CA GLN A 43 1.41 -3.43 -2.75
C GLN A 43 1.72 -2.08 -3.43
N HIS A 44 2.87 -1.46 -3.11
CA HIS A 44 3.26 -0.18 -3.69
C HIS A 44 3.58 -0.30 -5.18
N GLY A 45 3.07 0.65 -5.97
CA GLY A 45 3.41 0.79 -7.38
C GLY A 45 2.44 0.14 -8.35
N TYR A 46 1.31 -0.37 -7.90
CA TYR A 46 0.25 -0.75 -8.80
C TYR A 46 -0.44 0.51 -9.36
N ALA A 47 -0.12 0.85 -10.59
CA ALA A 47 -0.90 1.84 -11.34
C ALA A 47 -2.20 1.16 -11.79
N GLY A 48 -3.35 1.57 -11.29
CA GLY A 48 -4.68 1.06 -11.69
C GLY A 48 -5.05 1.32 -13.17
N GLY A 49 -4.06 1.31 -14.05
CA GLY A 49 -4.24 1.54 -15.49
C GLY A 49 -4.44 3.01 -15.89
N GLN A 50 -4.49 3.93 -14.92
CA GLN A 50 -4.61 5.37 -15.18
C GLN A 50 -3.22 6.02 -15.24
N LYS A 51 -3.03 6.96 -16.18
CA LYS A 51 -1.86 7.84 -16.21
C LYS A 51 -2.21 9.16 -15.56
N LEU A 52 -1.60 9.44 -14.41
CA LEU A 52 -1.93 10.61 -13.58
C LEU A 52 -0.91 11.74 -13.68
N GLU A 53 0.19 11.49 -14.36
CA GLU A 53 1.19 12.52 -14.67
C GLU A 53 0.55 13.60 -15.53
N ASP A 54 0.90 14.86 -15.26
CA ASP A 54 0.36 16.03 -15.94
C ASP A 54 -1.18 16.19 -15.84
N VAL A 55 -1.82 15.61 -14.80
CA VAL A 55 -3.23 15.80 -14.49
C VAL A 55 -3.39 16.76 -13.32
N TYR A 56 -4.20 17.79 -13.52
CA TYR A 56 -4.57 18.81 -12.53
C TYR A 56 -6.07 18.78 -12.29
N PHE A 57 -6.49 19.17 -11.11
CA PHE A 57 -7.91 19.25 -10.75
C PHE A 57 -8.19 20.44 -9.85
N ALA A 58 -9.44 20.85 -9.83
CA ALA A 58 -9.97 21.82 -8.89
C ALA A 58 -11.43 21.50 -8.59
N ASP A 59 -11.84 21.75 -7.35
CA ASP A 59 -13.24 21.68 -6.96
C ASP A 59 -13.97 22.98 -7.34
N PHE A 60 -15.26 22.88 -7.56
CA PHE A 60 -16.12 24.05 -7.78
C PHE A 60 -16.50 24.69 -6.46
N GLY A 61 -16.45 26.02 -6.45
CA GLY A 61 -17.18 26.83 -5.50
C GLY A 61 -18.32 27.59 -6.22
N ILE A 62 -19.31 28.00 -5.45
CA ILE A 62 -20.42 28.81 -5.91
C ILE A 62 -20.39 30.14 -5.19
N LEU A 63 -20.49 31.24 -5.90
CA LEU A 63 -20.64 32.57 -5.30
C LEU A 63 -21.91 32.65 -4.45
N GLN A 64 -21.80 33.22 -3.26
CA GLN A 64 -22.97 33.51 -2.42
C GLN A 64 -23.75 34.71 -2.99
N LYS A 65 -25.04 34.78 -2.64
CA LYS A 65 -25.94 35.84 -3.17
C LYS A 65 -25.49 37.27 -2.84
N ASP A 66 -24.73 37.43 -1.78
CA ASP A 66 -24.19 38.71 -1.32
C ASP A 66 -22.76 38.98 -1.82
N SER A 67 -22.17 38.05 -2.59
CA SER A 67 -20.84 38.23 -3.17
C SER A 67 -20.86 39.18 -4.35
N GLU A 68 -19.80 39.96 -4.52
CA GLU A 68 -19.56 40.76 -5.70
C GLU A 68 -19.50 39.89 -6.97
N GLY A 69 -20.27 40.24 -8.00
CA GLY A 69 -20.33 39.48 -9.24
C GLY A 69 -21.35 38.34 -9.26
N TYR A 70 -22.11 38.12 -8.17
CA TYR A 70 -23.19 37.15 -8.18
C TYR A 70 -24.29 37.56 -9.16
N VAL A 71 -24.74 36.63 -9.99
CA VAL A 71 -25.86 36.79 -10.91
C VAL A 71 -26.94 35.77 -10.55
N GLU A 72 -28.18 36.22 -10.40
CA GLU A 72 -29.27 35.29 -10.09
C GLU A 72 -29.52 34.35 -11.29
N TRP A 73 -29.56 33.04 -10.99
CA TRP A 73 -29.84 32.03 -12.01
C TRP A 73 -31.29 32.16 -12.47
N ASP A 74 -31.47 32.16 -13.75
CA ASP A 74 -32.76 32.25 -14.44
C ASP A 74 -32.84 31.20 -15.57
N SER A 75 -33.77 31.41 -16.53
CA SER A 75 -33.93 30.51 -17.69
C SER A 75 -32.79 30.57 -18.71
N ILE A 76 -31.95 31.60 -18.67
CA ILE A 76 -30.84 31.83 -19.60
C ILE A 76 -29.52 31.60 -18.89
N HIS A 77 -29.41 32.10 -17.67
CA HIS A 77 -28.24 32.00 -16.83
C HIS A 77 -28.42 30.86 -15.84
N THR A 78 -27.84 29.73 -16.12
CA THR A 78 -28.02 28.48 -15.36
C THR A 78 -26.68 27.90 -14.90
N TRP A 79 -26.71 27.03 -13.94
CA TRP A 79 -25.53 26.22 -13.56
C TRP A 79 -24.83 25.60 -14.79
N GLN A 80 -25.62 25.05 -15.72
CA GLN A 80 -25.07 24.43 -16.92
C GLN A 80 -24.36 25.44 -17.83
N SER A 81 -24.92 26.65 -18.00
CA SER A 81 -24.28 27.68 -18.81
C SER A 81 -22.97 28.17 -18.21
N ASP A 82 -22.91 28.31 -16.87
CA ASP A 82 -21.70 28.70 -16.17
C ASP A 82 -20.62 27.60 -16.29
N LEU A 83 -21.01 26.33 -16.14
CA LEU A 83 -20.11 25.21 -16.31
C LEU A 83 -19.55 25.10 -17.74
N ASP A 84 -20.43 25.26 -18.75
CA ASP A 84 -20.03 25.19 -20.16
C ASP A 84 -19.06 26.32 -20.52
N LEU A 85 -19.30 27.53 -19.97
CA LEU A 85 -18.40 28.67 -20.14
C LEU A 85 -17.03 28.38 -19.48
N LEU A 86 -17.00 27.91 -18.25
CA LEU A 86 -15.78 27.57 -17.52
C LEU A 86 -14.98 26.50 -18.26
N MET A 87 -15.65 25.45 -18.73
CA MET A 87 -15.02 24.39 -19.54
C MET A 87 -14.47 24.92 -20.86
N THR A 88 -15.17 25.88 -21.51
CA THR A 88 -14.71 26.50 -22.76
C THR A 88 -13.44 27.31 -22.51
N GLN A 89 -13.39 28.10 -21.45
CA GLN A 89 -12.21 28.86 -21.05
C GLN A 89 -11.01 27.96 -20.82
N LEU A 90 -11.15 26.89 -20.03
CA LEU A 90 -10.07 25.94 -19.74
C LEU A 90 -9.60 25.22 -21.01
N ARG A 91 -10.51 24.78 -21.88
CA ARG A 91 -10.16 24.13 -23.16
C ARG A 91 -9.45 25.07 -24.13
N GLY A 92 -9.70 26.40 -24.00
CA GLY A 92 -9.03 27.44 -24.78
C GLY A 92 -7.57 27.69 -24.37
N ASN A 93 -7.15 27.21 -23.20
CA ASN A 93 -5.78 27.37 -22.71
C ASN A 93 -4.79 26.53 -23.55
N GLN A 94 -3.72 27.16 -24.04
CA GLN A 94 -2.76 26.55 -24.97
C GLN A 94 -2.01 25.34 -24.40
N TYR A 95 -1.97 25.18 -23.07
CA TYR A 95 -1.30 24.08 -22.37
C TYR A 95 -2.23 22.89 -22.12
N VAL A 96 -3.54 23.07 -22.25
CA VAL A 96 -4.53 22.02 -22.00
C VAL A 96 -4.64 21.09 -23.20
N GLU A 97 -4.59 19.80 -22.96
CA GLU A 97 -4.91 18.77 -23.96
C GLU A 97 -6.39 18.36 -23.89
N VAL A 98 -6.86 18.05 -22.69
CA VAL A 98 -8.24 17.61 -22.43
C VAL A 98 -8.70 18.16 -21.08
N ALA A 99 -9.94 18.60 -21.00
CA ALA A 99 -10.60 18.98 -19.75
C ALA A 99 -11.90 18.20 -19.59
N ALA A 100 -12.16 17.69 -18.40
CA ALA A 100 -13.29 16.85 -18.05
C ALA A 100 -13.92 17.30 -16.74
N VAL A 101 -15.19 16.94 -16.55
CA VAL A 101 -15.96 17.18 -15.35
C VAL A 101 -16.15 15.88 -14.59
N GLY A 102 -16.12 15.91 -13.29
CA GLY A 102 -16.33 14.75 -12.44
C GLY A 102 -17.13 15.06 -11.19
N GLY A 103 -17.65 14.01 -10.59
CA GLY A 103 -18.16 14.03 -9.22
C GLY A 103 -17.01 13.97 -8.21
N PHE A 104 -17.33 14.15 -6.95
CA PHE A 104 -16.37 14.24 -5.83
C PHE A 104 -15.43 13.03 -5.69
N ASN A 105 -15.74 11.89 -6.31
CA ASN A 105 -14.94 10.65 -6.25
C ASN A 105 -14.39 10.22 -7.62
N SER A 106 -14.37 11.09 -8.62
CA SER A 106 -13.99 10.74 -10.00
C SER A 106 -12.51 10.47 -10.19
N LEU A 107 -11.65 10.99 -9.30
CA LEU A 107 -10.20 10.76 -9.34
C LEU A 107 -9.76 9.71 -8.30
N PRO A 108 -8.62 9.04 -8.53
CA PRO A 108 -7.95 8.27 -7.49
C PRO A 108 -7.51 9.18 -6.35
N TYR A 109 -7.00 8.57 -5.26
CA TYR A 109 -6.55 9.29 -4.06
C TYR A 109 -7.64 10.07 -3.32
N ASN A 110 -8.90 9.78 -3.62
CA ASN A 110 -10.04 10.30 -2.88
C ASN A 110 -10.64 9.18 -2.04
N TYR A 111 -10.74 9.39 -0.71
CA TYR A 111 -11.29 8.40 0.23
C TYR A 111 -12.81 8.25 0.16
N ASN A 112 -13.48 9.10 -0.60
CA ASN A 112 -14.92 9.01 -0.75
C ASN A 112 -15.30 7.72 -1.49
N PHE A 113 -16.16 6.93 -0.88
CA PHE A 113 -16.67 5.69 -1.40
C PHE A 113 -18.18 5.82 -1.64
N MET A 114 -18.57 5.70 -2.91
CA MET A 114 -19.97 5.59 -3.28
C MET A 114 -20.31 4.13 -3.56
N GLY A 115 -20.45 3.35 -2.47
CA GLY A 115 -20.75 1.94 -2.54
C GLY A 115 -22.17 1.68 -3.04
N ASN A 116 -22.31 0.72 -3.94
CA ASN A 116 -23.57 0.17 -4.36
C ASN A 116 -23.40 -1.33 -4.62
N GLN A 117 -24.50 -2.09 -4.60
CA GLN A 117 -24.47 -3.49 -4.98
C GLN A 117 -25.17 -3.65 -6.33
N TYR A 118 -24.53 -4.41 -7.22
CA TYR A 118 -25.00 -4.72 -8.56
C TYR A 118 -25.11 -6.22 -8.78
N TYR A 119 -25.95 -6.60 -9.74
CA TYR A 119 -26.04 -7.95 -10.29
C TYR A 119 -26.32 -7.86 -11.79
N TYR A 120 -26.05 -8.94 -12.54
CA TYR A 120 -26.49 -9.09 -13.92
C TYR A 120 -27.61 -10.09 -14.01
N LYS A 121 -28.36 -10.03 -15.11
CA LYS A 121 -29.22 -11.15 -15.53
C LYS A 121 -28.41 -12.08 -16.39
N THR A 122 -28.40 -13.37 -16.03
CA THR A 122 -27.83 -14.44 -16.85
C THR A 122 -28.70 -14.70 -18.07
N PRO A 123 -28.20 -15.36 -19.14
CA PRO A 123 -29.02 -15.64 -20.34
C PRO A 123 -30.31 -16.41 -20.07
N ASP A 124 -30.37 -17.19 -19.02
CA ASP A 124 -31.55 -17.91 -18.53
C ASP A 124 -32.48 -17.06 -17.65
N GLY A 125 -32.20 -15.77 -17.51
CA GLY A 125 -33.02 -14.79 -16.77
C GLY A 125 -32.82 -14.79 -15.24
N LYS A 126 -31.89 -15.61 -14.71
CA LYS A 126 -31.58 -15.61 -13.27
C LYS A 126 -30.67 -14.45 -12.90
N LYS A 127 -30.70 -14.04 -11.63
CA LYS A 127 -29.72 -13.11 -11.09
C LYS A 127 -28.34 -13.77 -11.01
N SER A 128 -27.28 -13.05 -11.39
CA SER A 128 -25.91 -13.45 -11.06
C SER A 128 -25.67 -13.31 -9.56
N HIS A 129 -24.49 -13.72 -9.09
CA HIS A 129 -24.01 -13.31 -7.78
C HIS A 129 -23.97 -11.78 -7.67
N GLU A 130 -24.36 -11.25 -6.52
CA GLU A 130 -24.32 -9.81 -6.24
C GLU A 130 -22.88 -9.42 -5.91
N PHE A 131 -22.44 -8.26 -6.36
CA PHE A 131 -21.09 -7.75 -6.12
C PHE A 131 -21.12 -6.27 -5.74
N THR A 132 -20.21 -5.90 -4.86
CA THR A 132 -20.06 -4.51 -4.41
C THR A 132 -19.24 -3.70 -5.43
N VAL A 133 -19.69 -2.49 -5.70
CA VAL A 133 -19.02 -1.57 -6.62
C VAL A 133 -18.79 -0.22 -5.98
N ASN A 134 -17.72 0.45 -6.41
CA ASN A 134 -17.51 1.87 -6.18
C ASN A 134 -17.90 2.63 -7.44
N VAL A 135 -19.00 3.39 -7.37
CA VAL A 135 -19.50 4.17 -8.52
C VAL A 135 -18.73 5.48 -8.60
N ARG A 136 -18.15 5.75 -9.78
CA ARG A 136 -17.40 6.97 -10.11
C ARG A 136 -18.09 7.68 -11.28
N GLU A 137 -18.81 8.72 -10.96
CA GLU A 137 -19.54 9.50 -11.96
C GLU A 137 -18.64 10.57 -12.58
N MET A 138 -18.56 10.60 -13.92
CA MET A 138 -17.65 11.47 -14.65
C MET A 138 -18.14 11.76 -16.07
N SER A 139 -17.68 12.88 -16.65
CA SER A 139 -17.90 13.13 -18.07
C SER A 139 -17.08 12.16 -18.94
N PRO A 140 -17.53 11.91 -20.18
CA PRO A 140 -16.82 11.00 -21.09
C PRO A 140 -15.34 11.35 -21.28
N GLU A 141 -15.01 12.63 -21.33
CA GLU A 141 -13.65 13.14 -21.51
C GLU A 141 -12.71 12.74 -20.37
N MET A 142 -13.22 12.36 -19.20
CA MET A 142 -12.41 11.88 -18.10
C MET A 142 -11.61 10.62 -18.46
N MET A 143 -12.14 9.78 -19.36
CA MET A 143 -11.41 8.62 -19.87
C MET A 143 -10.11 9.03 -20.59
N GLU A 144 -10.18 10.17 -21.32
CA GLU A 144 -9.02 10.74 -22.03
C GLU A 144 -8.09 11.47 -21.05
N VAL A 145 -8.63 12.19 -20.04
CA VAL A 145 -7.83 12.80 -18.97
C VAL A 145 -7.02 11.75 -18.22
N LEU A 146 -7.62 10.62 -17.86
CA LEU A 146 -6.97 9.53 -17.15
C LEU A 146 -6.15 8.60 -18.07
N GLN A 147 -6.27 8.75 -19.38
CA GLN A 147 -5.71 7.84 -20.40
C GLN A 147 -6.02 6.37 -20.08
N LEU A 148 -7.23 6.09 -19.62
CA LEU A 148 -7.68 4.76 -19.27
C LEU A 148 -7.88 3.93 -20.54
N HIS A 149 -7.34 2.70 -20.54
CA HIS A 149 -7.51 1.71 -21.61
C HIS A 149 -8.38 0.57 -21.13
N GLY A 150 -9.22 0.06 -22.00
CA GLY A 150 -10.02 -1.12 -21.71
C GLY A 150 -9.20 -2.42 -21.70
N LEU A 151 -9.73 -3.45 -21.04
CA LEU A 151 -9.06 -4.77 -20.91
C LEU A 151 -8.96 -5.52 -22.22
N LYS A 152 -9.77 -5.17 -23.24
CA LYS A 152 -9.68 -5.73 -24.62
C LYS A 152 -8.88 -4.82 -25.54
N GLY A 153 -8.22 -3.77 -25.02
CA GLY A 153 -7.42 -2.84 -25.77
C GLY A 153 -8.20 -1.62 -26.32
N GLU A 154 -9.40 -1.37 -25.80
CA GLU A 154 -10.16 -0.17 -26.11
C GLU A 154 -9.35 1.07 -25.72
N THR A 155 -9.32 2.05 -26.63
CA THR A 155 -8.65 3.33 -26.38
C THR A 155 -9.47 4.22 -25.44
N PRO A 156 -8.85 5.23 -24.77
CA PRO A 156 -9.58 6.18 -23.93
C PRO A 156 -10.75 6.84 -24.65
N LYS A 157 -10.59 7.15 -25.93
CA LYS A 157 -11.66 7.74 -26.76
C LYS A 157 -12.83 6.78 -26.99
N GLN A 158 -12.54 5.48 -27.22
CA GLN A 158 -13.60 4.47 -27.35
C GLN A 158 -14.36 4.30 -26.03
N LEU A 159 -13.67 4.31 -24.88
CA LEU A 159 -14.32 4.27 -23.57
C LEU A 159 -15.17 5.53 -23.34
N ALA A 160 -14.70 6.71 -23.75
CA ALA A 160 -15.48 7.95 -23.70
C ALA A 160 -16.77 7.84 -24.55
N ASP A 161 -16.68 7.25 -25.74
CA ASP A 161 -17.87 7.05 -26.62
C ASP A 161 -18.91 6.10 -26.00
N ILE A 162 -18.46 5.13 -25.19
CA ILE A 162 -19.35 4.25 -24.41
C ILE A 162 -20.14 5.08 -23.38
N LEU A 163 -19.44 5.91 -22.60
CA LEU A 163 -20.10 6.80 -21.63
C LEU A 163 -21.05 7.78 -22.30
N ARG A 164 -20.73 8.31 -23.50
CA ARG A 164 -21.63 9.21 -24.28
C ARG A 164 -22.93 8.53 -24.67
N LYS A 165 -22.93 7.21 -24.87
CA LYS A 165 -24.15 6.43 -25.13
C LYS A 165 -24.98 6.15 -23.88
N GLY A 166 -24.56 6.60 -22.70
CA GLY A 166 -25.20 6.32 -21.41
C GLY A 166 -24.87 4.93 -20.86
N GLU A 167 -23.97 4.19 -21.51
CA GLU A 167 -23.47 2.90 -21.03
C GLU A 167 -22.39 3.11 -19.95
N ILE A 168 -22.09 2.08 -19.17
CA ILE A 168 -21.04 2.11 -18.16
C ILE A 168 -19.81 1.33 -18.59
N VAL A 169 -18.64 1.69 -18.03
CA VAL A 169 -17.42 0.88 -18.11
C VAL A 169 -17.23 0.25 -16.75
N LEU A 170 -17.05 -1.08 -16.71
CA LEU A 170 -16.86 -1.84 -15.48
C LEU A 170 -15.36 -2.10 -15.23
N GLY A 171 -14.86 -1.59 -14.11
CA GLY A 171 -13.49 -1.79 -13.68
C GLY A 171 -13.33 -3.09 -12.91
N GLU A 172 -12.32 -3.89 -13.30
CA GLU A 172 -11.99 -5.17 -12.66
C GLU A 172 -11.35 -4.97 -11.29
N THR A 173 -11.58 -5.91 -10.38
CA THR A 173 -10.90 -6.01 -9.09
C THR A 173 -9.59 -6.79 -9.25
N GLU A 174 -8.68 -6.62 -8.29
CA GLU A 174 -7.46 -7.42 -8.21
C GLU A 174 -7.65 -8.63 -7.29
N GLU A 175 -8.32 -8.39 -6.18
CA GLU A 175 -8.61 -9.36 -5.14
C GLU A 175 -10.11 -9.25 -4.82
N PRO A 176 -10.98 -10.00 -5.51
CA PRO A 176 -12.41 -9.97 -5.23
C PRO A 176 -12.66 -10.48 -3.80
N GLU A 177 -13.58 -9.83 -3.07
CA GLU A 177 -14.00 -10.28 -1.75
C GLU A 177 -14.63 -11.67 -1.81
N ASP A 178 -15.35 -11.97 -2.88
CA ASP A 178 -15.99 -13.26 -3.13
C ASP A 178 -15.35 -13.94 -4.36
N PRO A 179 -14.81 -15.16 -4.21
CA PRO A 179 -14.27 -15.92 -5.35
C PRO A 179 -15.28 -16.17 -6.47
N ASP A 180 -16.58 -16.17 -6.15
CA ASP A 180 -17.67 -16.39 -7.12
C ASP A 180 -18.11 -15.08 -7.80
N GLU A 181 -17.48 -13.96 -7.48
CA GLU A 181 -17.75 -12.67 -8.10
C GLU A 181 -17.47 -12.69 -9.60
N PRO A 182 -18.44 -12.32 -10.45
CA PRO A 182 -18.27 -12.39 -11.90
C PRO A 182 -17.22 -11.40 -12.38
N LYS A 183 -16.36 -11.82 -13.33
CA LYS A 183 -15.34 -10.95 -13.91
C LYS A 183 -15.96 -9.82 -14.73
N ALA A 184 -15.33 -8.63 -14.71
CA ALA A 184 -15.81 -7.49 -15.47
C ALA A 184 -15.92 -7.75 -16.96
N LEU A 185 -15.01 -8.56 -17.53
CA LEU A 185 -15.05 -8.97 -18.95
C LEU A 185 -16.30 -9.78 -19.29
N ASP A 186 -16.80 -10.60 -18.38
CA ASP A 186 -17.99 -11.45 -18.60
C ASP A 186 -19.29 -10.64 -18.56
N ALA A 187 -19.23 -9.43 -18.01
CA ALA A 187 -20.33 -8.50 -17.94
C ALA A 187 -20.54 -7.68 -19.20
N VAL A 188 -19.53 -7.57 -20.06
CA VAL A 188 -19.60 -6.73 -21.27
C VAL A 188 -20.76 -7.18 -22.19
N GLY A 189 -21.59 -6.21 -22.55
CA GLY A 189 -22.80 -6.41 -23.34
C GLY A 189 -24.04 -6.77 -22.54
N ARG A 190 -23.91 -7.00 -21.22
CA ARG A 190 -25.05 -7.29 -20.30
C ARG A 190 -25.59 -6.03 -19.65
N GLU A 191 -26.78 -6.16 -19.10
CA GLU A 191 -27.41 -5.15 -18.27
C GLU A 191 -27.04 -5.39 -16.80
N ALA A 192 -26.44 -4.37 -16.17
CA ALA A 192 -26.15 -4.35 -14.73
C ALA A 192 -27.27 -3.60 -14.00
N TYR A 193 -27.82 -4.24 -12.98
CA TYR A 193 -28.92 -3.72 -12.18
C TYR A 193 -28.41 -3.37 -10.79
N SER A 194 -28.84 -2.21 -10.25
CA SER A 194 -28.65 -1.89 -8.85
C SER A 194 -29.57 -2.74 -7.99
N VAL A 195 -29.05 -3.30 -6.89
CA VAL A 195 -29.86 -4.07 -5.93
C VAL A 195 -30.89 -3.18 -5.25
N ASN A 196 -30.54 -1.91 -5.00
CA ASN A 196 -31.42 -0.93 -4.35
C ASN A 196 -32.49 -0.36 -5.28
N ASP A 197 -32.28 -0.43 -6.58
CA ASP A 197 -33.23 0.03 -7.61
C ASP A 197 -33.19 -0.94 -8.80
N SER A 198 -33.96 -2.00 -8.70
CA SER A 198 -34.05 -3.04 -9.74
C SER A 198 -34.75 -2.60 -11.03
N LEU A 199 -35.31 -1.39 -11.07
CA LEU A 199 -35.87 -0.80 -12.27
C LEU A 199 -34.82 0.01 -13.06
N SER A 200 -33.77 0.45 -12.40
CA SER A 200 -32.62 1.12 -13.01
C SER A 200 -31.59 0.11 -13.46
N TYR A 201 -31.29 0.05 -14.73
CA TYR A 201 -30.19 -0.70 -15.27
C TYR A 201 -29.33 0.14 -16.21
N ARG A 202 -28.07 -0.24 -16.34
CA ARG A 202 -27.17 0.32 -17.34
C ARG A 202 -26.46 -0.81 -18.06
N ARG A 203 -26.28 -0.67 -19.38
CA ARG A 203 -25.54 -1.62 -20.18
C ARG A 203 -24.04 -1.44 -19.91
N VAL A 204 -23.34 -2.55 -19.72
CA VAL A 204 -21.88 -2.57 -19.61
C VAL A 204 -21.29 -2.57 -21.02
N GLY A 205 -20.72 -1.45 -21.44
CA GLY A 205 -20.17 -1.30 -22.80
C GLY A 205 -18.74 -1.83 -22.93
N ALA A 206 -17.94 -1.73 -21.86
CA ALA A 206 -16.57 -2.25 -21.83
C ALA A 206 -16.15 -2.63 -20.41
N ALA A 207 -15.01 -3.36 -20.32
CA ALA A 207 -14.30 -3.61 -19.07
C ALA A 207 -12.94 -2.87 -19.09
N ALA A 208 -12.53 -2.34 -17.94
CA ALA A 208 -11.27 -1.62 -17.77
C ALA A 208 -10.60 -2.03 -16.46
N PRO A 209 -9.35 -1.62 -16.19
CA PRO A 209 -8.80 -1.69 -14.84
C PRO A 209 -9.64 -0.86 -13.88
N GLY A 210 -9.81 -1.33 -12.65
CA GLY A 210 -10.47 -0.56 -11.61
C GLY A 210 -9.63 0.63 -11.15
N MET A 211 -10.22 1.50 -10.33
CA MET A 211 -9.54 2.69 -9.80
C MET A 211 -9.34 2.55 -8.30
N ARG A 212 -8.10 2.48 -7.86
CA ARG A 212 -7.71 2.44 -6.45
C ARG A 212 -7.95 3.78 -5.74
N ARG A 213 -8.08 3.73 -4.43
CA ARG A 213 -8.16 4.92 -3.58
C ARG A 213 -6.77 5.46 -3.21
N ASN A 214 -5.79 4.57 -3.11
CA ASN A 214 -4.38 4.91 -2.89
C ASN A 214 -3.46 3.79 -3.41
N ASP A 215 -2.14 3.98 -3.35
CA ASP A 215 -1.16 3.02 -3.89
C ASP A 215 -0.94 1.79 -3.01
N TYR A 216 -1.43 1.79 -1.79
CA TYR A 216 -1.16 0.76 -0.78
C TYR A 216 -2.37 -0.12 -0.46
N GLU A 217 -3.56 0.30 -0.85
CA GLU A 217 -4.77 -0.51 -0.70
C GLU A 217 -4.99 -1.39 -1.92
N GLY A 218 -5.38 -2.64 -1.69
CA GLY A 218 -5.91 -3.52 -2.72
C GLY A 218 -7.21 -2.98 -3.33
N LEU A 219 -7.54 -3.41 -4.52
CA LEU A 219 -8.80 -3.11 -5.17
C LEU A 219 -9.79 -4.27 -4.93
N TRP A 220 -10.55 -4.18 -3.83
CA TRP A 220 -11.49 -5.24 -3.42
C TRP A 220 -12.84 -5.14 -4.10
N HIS A 221 -13.27 -3.91 -4.44
CA HIS A 221 -14.56 -3.65 -5.08
C HIS A 221 -14.38 -3.25 -6.52
N LYS A 222 -15.27 -3.73 -7.39
CA LYS A 222 -15.29 -3.27 -8.78
C LYS A 222 -15.54 -1.77 -8.86
N THR A 223 -14.98 -1.15 -9.87
CA THR A 223 -15.23 0.26 -10.17
C THR A 223 -16.30 0.36 -11.26
N VAL A 224 -17.33 1.15 -11.05
CA VAL A 224 -18.27 1.53 -12.11
C VAL A 224 -17.94 2.93 -12.56
N TYR A 225 -17.42 3.09 -13.75
CA TYR A 225 -17.30 4.38 -14.41
C TYR A 225 -18.63 4.68 -15.10
N ALA A 226 -19.34 5.69 -14.60
CA ALA A 226 -20.68 6.06 -15.07
C ALA A 226 -20.72 7.50 -15.58
N PRO A 227 -21.56 7.80 -16.58
CA PRO A 227 -21.76 9.16 -17.01
C PRO A 227 -22.40 9.99 -15.90
N ILE A 228 -21.85 11.19 -15.65
CA ILE A 228 -22.33 12.13 -14.64
C ILE A 228 -23.46 12.98 -15.18
N ALA A 229 -24.45 13.27 -14.34
CA ALA A 229 -25.42 14.33 -14.62
C ALA A 229 -24.79 15.70 -14.31
N PRO A 230 -25.03 16.71 -15.10
CA PRO A 230 -24.37 18.03 -14.97
C PRO A 230 -24.53 18.67 -13.59
N ASP A 231 -25.68 18.51 -12.96
CA ASP A 231 -26.02 19.03 -11.63
C ASP A 231 -25.28 18.32 -10.49
N ARG A 232 -24.65 17.18 -10.77
CA ARG A 232 -23.86 16.40 -9.81
C ARG A 232 -22.36 16.66 -9.94
N ALA A 233 -21.95 17.47 -10.90
CA ALA A 233 -20.57 17.86 -11.08
C ALA A 233 -20.07 18.65 -9.87
N SER A 234 -18.90 18.30 -9.38
CA SER A 234 -18.28 18.96 -8.22
C SER A 234 -16.82 19.34 -8.46
N MET A 235 -16.21 18.83 -9.53
CA MET A 235 -14.82 19.09 -9.84
C MET A 235 -14.56 19.12 -11.35
N ILE A 236 -13.46 19.81 -11.73
CA ILE A 236 -12.86 19.72 -13.06
C ILE A 236 -11.52 19.00 -12.94
N ALA A 237 -11.20 18.13 -13.90
CA ALA A 237 -9.88 17.58 -14.11
C ALA A 237 -9.37 17.99 -15.50
N VAL A 238 -8.10 18.32 -15.56
CA VAL A 238 -7.43 18.81 -16.77
C VAL A 238 -6.15 18.03 -16.99
N ARG A 239 -5.99 17.45 -18.17
CA ARG A 239 -4.68 16.95 -18.63
C ARG A 239 -3.98 18.06 -19.39
N VAL A 240 -2.76 18.36 -18.98
CA VAL A 240 -1.92 19.34 -19.69
C VAL A 240 -0.84 18.64 -20.52
N LYS A 241 -0.28 19.37 -21.47
CA LYS A 241 0.84 18.89 -22.30
C LYS A 241 2.02 18.50 -21.41
N PRO A 242 2.73 17.39 -21.72
CA PRO A 242 3.79 16.88 -20.87
C PRO A 242 4.83 17.94 -20.48
N GLY A 243 5.10 18.05 -19.18
CA GLY A 243 6.08 18.97 -18.62
C GLY A 243 5.71 20.45 -18.66
N THR A 244 4.44 20.80 -18.94
CA THR A 244 3.99 22.21 -18.99
C THR A 244 3.18 22.61 -17.74
N GLY A 245 3.08 21.78 -16.72
CA GLY A 245 2.21 22.00 -15.57
C GLY A 245 2.41 23.34 -14.87
N ASN A 246 3.65 23.74 -14.55
CA ASN A 246 3.92 25.04 -13.92
C ASN A 246 3.50 26.21 -14.82
N ARG A 247 3.76 26.12 -16.14
CA ARG A 247 3.33 27.15 -17.10
C ARG A 247 1.82 27.22 -17.23
N PHE A 248 1.15 26.08 -17.14
CA PHE A 248 -0.30 26.03 -17.09
C PHE A 248 -0.83 26.77 -15.86
N LEU A 249 -0.33 26.46 -14.65
CA LEU A 249 -0.75 27.12 -13.41
C LEU A 249 -0.49 28.63 -13.45
N GLU A 250 0.64 29.06 -13.97
CA GLU A 250 1.02 30.48 -14.13
C GLU A 250 0.15 31.19 -15.17
N SER A 251 -0.37 30.46 -16.17
CA SER A 251 -1.21 31.02 -17.23
C SER A 251 -2.66 31.26 -16.82
N LEU A 252 -3.10 30.62 -15.71
CA LEU A 252 -4.50 30.77 -15.24
C LEU A 252 -4.73 32.17 -14.65
N THR A 253 -5.54 32.93 -15.33
CA THR A 253 -6.04 34.23 -14.85
C THR A 253 -7.31 34.07 -14.02
N ASP A 254 -7.71 35.14 -13.30
CA ASP A 254 -8.99 35.13 -12.57
C ASP A 254 -10.19 34.84 -13.49
N LYS A 255 -10.12 35.27 -14.76
CA LYS A 255 -11.14 34.96 -15.77
C LYS A 255 -11.19 33.47 -16.11
N ASP A 256 -10.07 32.77 -16.07
CA ASP A 256 -10.04 31.34 -16.37
C ASP A 256 -10.53 30.51 -15.18
N ARG A 257 -10.58 31.14 -14.00
CA ARG A 257 -10.99 30.50 -12.74
C ARG A 257 -12.46 30.74 -12.39
N GLN A 258 -13.14 31.65 -13.04
CA GLN A 258 -14.53 32.00 -12.73
C GLN A 258 -15.36 32.16 -14.01
N ALA A 259 -16.57 31.61 -13.97
CA ALA A 259 -17.58 31.79 -15.02
C ALA A 259 -18.96 31.87 -14.36
N GLY A 260 -19.64 33.01 -14.53
CA GLY A 260 -20.87 33.29 -13.81
C GLY A 260 -20.70 33.15 -12.29
N ASN A 261 -21.54 32.34 -11.68
CA ASN A 261 -21.47 32.06 -10.24
C ASN A 261 -20.52 30.92 -9.85
N LEU A 262 -19.96 30.21 -10.83
CA LEU A 262 -19.01 29.15 -10.58
C LEU A 262 -17.59 29.70 -10.52
N TYR A 263 -16.85 29.25 -9.52
CA TYR A 263 -15.41 29.49 -9.46
C TYR A 263 -14.66 28.22 -9.11
N LEU A 264 -13.43 28.13 -9.60
CA LEU A 264 -12.52 27.04 -9.26
C LEU A 264 -11.77 27.35 -7.97
N SER A 265 -11.67 26.37 -7.10
CA SER A 265 -10.70 26.37 -6.03
C SER A 265 -9.26 26.41 -6.57
N ASN A 266 -8.27 26.36 -5.71
CA ASN A 266 -6.90 26.26 -6.19
C ASN A 266 -6.72 24.98 -7.03
N MET A 267 -6.21 25.17 -8.25
CA MET A 267 -5.85 24.08 -9.14
C MET A 267 -4.63 23.36 -8.56
N GLU A 268 -4.74 22.06 -8.40
CA GLU A 268 -3.73 21.20 -7.78
C GLU A 268 -3.38 20.03 -8.69
N SER A 269 -2.13 19.55 -8.64
CA SER A 269 -1.77 18.33 -9.37
C SER A 269 -2.28 17.09 -8.64
N VAL A 270 -2.67 16.06 -9.40
CA VAL A 270 -3.03 14.76 -8.83
C VAL A 270 -1.81 14.11 -8.13
N SER A 271 -0.59 14.46 -8.54
CA SER A 271 0.64 14.04 -7.86
C SER A 271 0.74 14.61 -6.44
N ASP A 272 0.45 15.92 -6.26
CA ASP A 272 0.46 16.55 -4.93
C ASP A 272 -0.65 15.97 -4.04
N MET A 273 -1.82 15.69 -4.60
CA MET A 273 -2.90 14.99 -3.91
C MET A 273 -2.46 13.59 -3.46
N ARG A 274 -1.80 12.82 -4.34
CA ARG A 274 -1.23 11.51 -4.03
C ARG A 274 -0.27 11.58 -2.85
N ASP A 275 0.70 12.51 -2.90
CA ASP A 275 1.70 12.68 -1.84
C ASP A 275 1.02 13.04 -0.51
N ARG A 276 0.00 13.89 -0.52
CA ARG A 276 -0.75 14.28 0.67
C ARG A 276 -1.54 13.11 1.27
N VAL A 277 -2.20 12.31 0.44
CA VAL A 277 -2.92 11.11 0.90
C VAL A 277 -1.97 10.07 1.50
N HIS A 278 -0.74 10.02 1.02
CA HIS A 278 0.26 9.08 1.52
C HIS A 278 1.09 9.61 2.70
N LEU A 279 0.87 10.84 3.19
CA LEU A 279 1.68 11.41 4.28
C LEU A 279 1.70 10.50 5.51
N ASP A 280 0.54 10.03 5.96
CA ASP A 280 0.41 9.19 7.16
C ASP A 280 1.09 7.82 6.95
N ILE A 281 0.90 7.21 5.78
CA ILE A 281 1.52 5.93 5.43
C ILE A 281 3.04 6.08 5.33
N ASN A 282 3.53 7.11 4.66
CA ASN A 282 4.96 7.39 4.54
C ASN A 282 5.59 7.67 5.92
N GLN A 283 4.87 8.36 6.81
CA GLN A 283 5.31 8.57 8.19
C GLN A 283 5.36 7.25 8.97
N ALA A 284 4.36 6.39 8.82
CA ALA A 284 4.35 5.07 9.44
C ALA A 284 5.51 4.18 8.93
N ILE A 285 5.77 4.16 7.60
CA ILE A 285 6.91 3.45 7.01
C ILE A 285 8.22 3.92 7.66
N ARG A 286 8.44 5.23 7.74
CA ARG A 286 9.63 5.81 8.39
C ARG A 286 9.76 5.40 9.84
N ASN A 287 8.67 5.46 10.60
CA ASN A 287 8.64 5.05 12.00
C ASN A 287 8.94 3.56 12.15
N PHE A 288 8.39 2.69 11.32
CA PHE A 288 8.67 1.25 11.34
C PHE A 288 10.13 0.92 11.03
N ILE A 289 10.74 1.63 10.05
CA ILE A 289 12.17 1.49 9.76
C ILE A 289 13.00 1.91 10.97
N ILE A 290 12.72 3.07 11.57
CA ILE A 290 13.46 3.58 12.75
C ILE A 290 13.32 2.61 13.92
N CYS A 291 12.10 2.16 14.23
CA CYS A 291 11.87 1.18 15.30
C CYS A 291 12.61 -0.14 15.05
N SER A 292 12.58 -0.64 13.81
CA SER A 292 13.30 -1.88 13.45
C SER A 292 14.81 -1.73 13.63
N LEU A 293 15.38 -0.62 13.19
CA LEU A 293 16.80 -0.32 13.36
C LEU A 293 17.19 -0.19 14.85
N PHE A 294 16.34 0.47 15.65
CA PHE A 294 16.55 0.60 17.08
C PHE A 294 16.53 -0.77 17.78
N ILE A 295 15.56 -1.62 17.48
CA ILE A 295 15.48 -2.98 18.02
C ILE A 295 16.72 -3.81 17.63
N MET A 296 17.14 -3.73 16.36
CA MET A 296 18.36 -4.41 15.90
C MET A 296 19.61 -3.93 16.68
N LEU A 297 19.71 -2.62 16.95
CA LEU A 297 20.81 -2.08 17.74
C LEU A 297 20.79 -2.61 19.18
N VAL A 298 19.62 -2.66 19.81
CA VAL A 298 19.48 -3.22 21.18
C VAL A 298 19.89 -4.68 21.21
N ILE A 299 19.42 -5.49 20.26
CA ILE A 299 19.81 -6.90 20.15
C ILE A 299 21.30 -7.07 19.87
N PHE A 300 21.84 -6.25 18.97
CA PHE A 300 23.29 -6.26 18.70
C PHE A 300 24.11 -6.04 19.96
N LEU A 301 23.78 -5.01 20.75
CA LEU A 301 24.47 -4.68 21.99
C LEU A 301 24.26 -5.76 23.08
N GLY A 302 23.05 -6.30 23.20
CA GLY A 302 22.72 -7.39 24.15
C GLY A 302 23.54 -8.65 23.87
N PHE A 303 23.57 -9.10 22.60
CA PHE A 303 24.40 -10.25 22.21
C PHE A 303 25.90 -9.96 22.32
N LEU A 304 26.36 -8.78 21.93
CA LEU A 304 27.75 -8.38 22.09
C LEU A 304 28.18 -8.49 23.56
N GLY A 305 27.41 -7.91 24.49
CA GLY A 305 27.69 -7.95 25.93
C GLY A 305 27.66 -9.37 26.49
N THR A 306 26.60 -10.11 26.18
CA THR A 306 26.43 -11.49 26.66
C THR A 306 27.55 -12.41 26.18
N PHE A 307 27.88 -12.37 24.88
CA PHE A 307 28.94 -13.22 24.34
C PHE A 307 30.33 -12.76 24.74
N TRP A 308 30.51 -11.45 24.98
CA TRP A 308 31.76 -10.94 25.58
C TRP A 308 31.98 -11.54 26.95
N PHE A 309 30.97 -11.52 27.83
CA PHE A 309 31.04 -12.10 29.18
C PHE A 309 31.25 -13.64 29.16
N ARG A 310 30.50 -14.36 28.32
CA ARG A 310 30.65 -15.81 28.12
C ARG A 310 32.05 -16.19 27.65
N THR A 311 32.65 -15.40 26.77
CA THR A 311 34.02 -15.62 26.29
C THR A 311 35.02 -15.52 27.44
N GLN A 312 34.84 -14.56 28.35
CA GLN A 312 35.70 -14.43 29.55
C GLN A 312 35.58 -15.66 30.46
N GLN A 313 34.39 -16.15 30.71
CA GLN A 313 34.15 -17.31 31.58
C GLN A 313 34.66 -18.63 31.01
N ARG A 314 34.77 -18.73 29.68
CA ARG A 314 35.16 -19.97 28.98
C ARG A 314 36.60 -19.95 28.45
N VAL A 315 37.47 -19.06 28.96
CA VAL A 315 38.87 -18.94 28.52
C VAL A 315 39.61 -20.24 28.61
N SER A 316 39.51 -20.94 29.74
CA SER A 316 40.15 -22.24 29.98
C SER A 316 39.62 -23.37 29.07
N GLU A 317 38.31 -23.43 28.84
CA GLU A 317 37.73 -24.39 27.89
C GLU A 317 38.24 -24.17 26.46
N ILE A 318 38.33 -22.89 26.03
CA ILE A 318 38.85 -22.51 24.71
C ILE A 318 40.34 -22.90 24.60
N ALA A 319 41.13 -22.64 25.63
CA ALA A 319 42.55 -23.00 25.67
C ALA A 319 42.75 -24.51 25.52
N ILE A 320 42.02 -25.34 26.30
CA ILE A 320 42.09 -26.80 26.20
C ILE A 320 41.72 -27.28 24.79
N ARG A 321 40.72 -26.70 24.17
CA ARG A 321 40.33 -27.06 22.80
C ARG A 321 41.43 -26.76 21.78
N LYS A 322 42.07 -25.60 21.90
CA LYS A 322 43.20 -25.21 21.03
C LYS A 322 44.38 -26.18 21.20
N VAL A 323 44.73 -26.58 22.42
CA VAL A 323 45.77 -27.57 22.67
C VAL A 323 45.40 -28.91 22.01
N ASN A 324 44.12 -29.27 21.99
CA ASN A 324 43.61 -30.47 21.32
C ASN A 324 43.41 -30.28 19.78
N GLY A 325 43.95 -29.20 19.17
CA GLY A 325 44.01 -29.02 17.74
C GLY A 325 42.79 -28.30 17.12
N ALA A 326 41.92 -27.64 17.91
CA ALA A 326 40.83 -26.88 17.37
C ALA A 326 41.36 -25.64 16.59
N THR A 327 40.88 -25.47 15.37
CA THR A 327 41.20 -24.32 14.52
C THR A 327 40.43 -23.07 14.96
N ASN A 328 40.87 -21.89 14.50
CA ASN A 328 40.11 -20.67 14.72
C ASN A 328 38.69 -20.75 14.10
N ALA A 329 38.55 -21.43 12.96
CA ALA A 329 37.26 -21.64 12.32
C ALA A 329 36.29 -22.47 13.19
N ASP A 330 36.82 -23.48 13.91
CA ASP A 330 35.98 -24.27 14.83
C ASP A 330 35.46 -23.43 16.00
N ILE A 331 36.27 -22.50 16.50
CA ILE A 331 35.88 -21.57 17.55
C ILE A 331 34.79 -20.62 17.06
N TYR A 332 34.97 -19.99 15.89
CA TYR A 332 33.93 -19.14 15.28
C TYR A 332 32.63 -19.90 15.03
N ALA A 333 32.72 -21.09 14.41
CA ALA A 333 31.56 -21.93 14.12
C ALA A 333 30.76 -22.27 15.38
N ARG A 334 31.46 -22.50 16.51
CA ARG A 334 30.82 -22.80 17.79
C ARG A 334 30.02 -21.59 18.30
N PHE A 335 30.63 -20.40 18.38
CA PHE A 335 29.98 -19.19 18.88
C PHE A 335 28.81 -18.81 18.02
N PHE A 336 28.97 -18.82 16.69
CA PHE A 336 27.87 -18.48 15.75
C PHE A 336 26.75 -19.52 15.85
N SER A 337 27.06 -20.81 15.92
CA SER A 337 26.02 -21.84 16.06
C SER A 337 25.27 -21.73 17.40
N GLU A 338 25.90 -21.29 18.49
CA GLU A 338 25.23 -21.06 19.78
C GLU A 338 24.18 -19.93 19.63
N GLY A 339 24.53 -18.79 19.04
CA GLY A 339 23.61 -17.69 18.80
C GLY A 339 22.48 -18.03 17.83
N LEU A 340 22.80 -18.71 16.71
CA LEU A 340 21.79 -19.10 15.71
C LEU A 340 20.84 -20.20 16.23
N ILE A 341 21.30 -21.11 17.11
CA ILE A 341 20.40 -22.09 17.75
C ILE A 341 19.42 -21.38 18.69
N MET A 342 19.87 -20.37 19.46
CA MET A 342 18.97 -19.57 20.30
C MET A 342 17.91 -18.83 19.45
N LEU A 343 18.31 -18.25 18.33
CA LEU A 343 17.37 -17.65 17.39
C LEU A 343 16.38 -18.68 16.83
N ALA A 344 16.86 -19.86 16.44
CA ALA A 344 16.00 -20.94 15.93
C ALA A 344 14.98 -21.42 16.97
N MET A 345 15.39 -21.56 18.24
CA MET A 345 14.46 -21.92 19.33
C MET A 345 13.43 -20.81 19.58
N ALA A 346 13.83 -19.54 19.54
CA ALA A 346 12.92 -18.42 19.67
C ALA A 346 11.94 -18.39 18.48
N ALA A 347 12.42 -18.58 17.25
CA ALA A 347 11.59 -18.59 16.05
C ALA A 347 10.56 -19.73 16.02
N LEU A 348 10.93 -20.92 16.54
CA LEU A 348 10.01 -22.06 16.66
C LEU A 348 8.81 -21.76 17.57
N ILE A 349 8.95 -20.83 18.51
CA ILE A 349 7.87 -20.39 19.41
C ILE A 349 7.15 -19.20 18.82
N SER A 350 7.90 -18.17 18.41
CA SER A 350 7.34 -16.88 18.02
C SER A 350 6.62 -16.92 16.68
N VAL A 351 7.13 -17.66 15.67
CA VAL A 351 6.49 -17.67 14.34
C VAL A 351 5.08 -18.28 14.40
N PRO A 352 4.85 -19.49 14.98
CA PRO A 352 3.49 -20.00 15.13
C PRO A 352 2.60 -19.11 16.00
N LEU A 353 3.18 -18.50 17.05
CA LEU A 353 2.45 -17.59 17.93
C LEU A 353 2.00 -16.32 17.17
N ALA A 354 2.85 -15.77 16.29
CA ALA A 354 2.50 -14.65 15.44
C ALA A 354 1.34 -15.00 14.49
N PHE A 355 1.41 -16.17 13.83
CA PHE A 355 0.31 -16.62 12.96
C PHE A 355 -1.00 -16.81 13.74
N TRP A 356 -0.94 -17.27 14.97
CA TRP A 356 -2.12 -17.41 15.82
C TRP A 356 -2.68 -16.04 16.24
N LEU A 357 -1.82 -15.12 16.72
CA LEU A 357 -2.22 -13.77 17.13
C LEU A 357 -2.84 -12.97 15.97
N PHE A 358 -2.24 -13.02 14.78
CA PHE A 358 -2.73 -12.29 13.62
C PHE A 358 -3.93 -12.96 12.91
N ARG A 359 -4.39 -14.11 13.40
CA ARG A 359 -5.64 -14.73 12.95
C ARG A 359 -6.86 -14.09 13.59
N GLU A 360 -6.71 -13.47 14.76
CA GLU A 360 -7.76 -12.77 15.47
C GLU A 360 -8.12 -11.45 14.77
N GLU A 361 -9.34 -11.36 14.27
CA GLU A 361 -9.85 -10.24 13.46
C GLU A 361 -9.80 -8.90 14.21
N SER A 362 -10.05 -8.91 15.53
CA SER A 362 -9.99 -7.72 16.38
C SER A 362 -8.57 -7.14 16.51
N LEU A 363 -7.56 -7.98 16.57
CA LEU A 363 -6.15 -7.57 16.59
C LEU A 363 -5.70 -7.08 15.21
N ARG A 364 -6.15 -7.72 14.14
CA ARG A 364 -5.94 -7.26 12.76
C ARG A 364 -6.46 -5.83 12.58
N ALA A 365 -7.73 -5.59 12.90
CA ALA A 365 -8.37 -4.29 12.74
C ALA A 365 -7.69 -3.18 13.55
N THR A 366 -7.12 -3.51 14.72
CA THR A 366 -6.49 -2.52 15.62
C THR A 366 -5.04 -2.22 15.26
N LEU A 367 -4.30 -3.21 14.76
CA LEU A 367 -2.85 -3.11 14.53
C LEU A 367 -2.49 -2.86 13.07
N SER A 368 -3.36 -3.21 12.12
CA SER A 368 -2.97 -3.17 10.71
C SER A 368 -3.30 -1.83 10.05
N LEU A 369 -2.25 -1.17 9.55
CA LEU A 369 -2.37 -0.10 8.54
C LEU A 369 -2.80 -0.67 7.17
N ILE A 370 -2.69 -1.99 6.99
CA ILE A 370 -2.94 -2.73 5.76
C ILE A 370 -3.45 -4.11 6.14
N GLU A 371 -4.29 -4.72 5.32
CA GLU A 371 -4.69 -6.11 5.51
C GLU A 371 -3.50 -7.06 5.44
N LEU A 372 -3.23 -7.69 6.58
CA LEU A 372 -2.18 -8.70 6.71
C LEU A 372 -2.70 -10.02 6.13
N ASN A 373 -2.18 -10.42 4.99
CA ASN A 373 -2.42 -11.74 4.43
C ASN A 373 -1.32 -12.74 4.84
N ASN A 374 -1.56 -14.03 4.58
CA ASN A 374 -0.59 -15.09 4.93
C ASN A 374 0.77 -14.90 4.23
N THR A 375 0.79 -14.35 3.03
CA THR A 375 2.03 -14.10 2.27
C THR A 375 2.91 -13.06 2.99
N MET A 376 2.29 -12.03 3.56
CA MET A 376 2.97 -11.00 4.35
C MET A 376 3.54 -11.54 5.65
N LEU A 377 2.78 -12.40 6.34
CA LEU A 377 3.25 -13.04 7.57
C LEU A 377 4.45 -13.95 7.29
N VAL A 378 4.43 -14.72 6.22
CA VAL A 378 5.56 -15.57 5.79
C VAL A 378 6.75 -14.70 5.36
N GLY A 379 6.55 -13.69 4.53
CA GLY A 379 7.59 -12.76 4.10
C GLY A 379 8.23 -12.03 5.28
N GLY A 380 7.42 -11.53 6.22
CA GLY A 380 7.88 -10.91 7.47
C GLY A 380 8.69 -11.86 8.35
N ALA A 381 8.25 -13.12 8.50
CA ALA A 381 8.99 -14.13 9.27
C ALA A 381 10.36 -14.41 8.65
N ILE A 382 10.43 -14.61 7.33
CA ILE A 382 11.69 -14.84 6.62
C ILE A 382 12.62 -13.63 6.76
N ALA A 383 12.13 -12.42 6.51
CA ALA A 383 12.90 -11.19 6.66
C ALA A 383 13.45 -11.03 8.08
N THR A 384 12.61 -11.27 9.09
CA THR A 384 13.00 -11.18 10.51
C THR A 384 14.11 -12.18 10.87
N ILE A 385 13.97 -13.43 10.48
CA ILE A 385 14.97 -14.48 10.78
C ILE A 385 16.30 -14.14 10.08
N LEU A 386 16.27 -13.68 8.83
CA LEU A 386 17.49 -13.29 8.10
C LEU A 386 18.17 -12.08 8.74
N VAL A 387 17.42 -11.03 9.03
CA VAL A 387 17.96 -9.78 9.60
C VAL A 387 18.53 -10.03 11.00
N LEU A 388 17.80 -10.75 11.87
CA LEU A 388 18.29 -11.12 13.20
C LEU A 388 19.47 -12.07 13.13
N GLY A 389 19.47 -13.03 12.22
CA GLY A 389 20.60 -13.93 12.01
C GLY A 389 21.88 -13.18 11.67
N ILE A 390 21.80 -12.21 10.75
CA ILE A 390 22.93 -11.34 10.40
C ILE A 390 23.36 -10.50 11.61
N THR A 391 22.41 -9.86 12.30
CA THR A 391 22.69 -9.03 13.49
C THR A 391 23.39 -9.81 14.59
N ILE A 392 22.93 -11.03 14.88
CA ILE A 392 23.53 -11.92 15.88
C ILE A 392 24.95 -12.33 15.47
N VAL A 393 25.17 -12.73 14.22
CA VAL A 393 26.50 -13.09 13.71
C VAL A 393 27.46 -11.90 13.81
N CYS A 394 27.02 -10.71 13.41
CA CYS A 394 27.82 -9.48 13.51
C CYS A 394 28.17 -9.15 14.97
N SER A 395 27.22 -9.27 15.90
CA SER A 395 27.44 -8.96 17.31
C SER A 395 28.41 -9.95 18.00
N ILE A 396 28.33 -11.24 17.63
CA ILE A 396 29.18 -12.28 18.18
C ILE A 396 30.60 -12.26 17.57
N TYR A 397 30.78 -11.64 16.40
CA TYR A 397 32.07 -11.65 15.70
C TYR A 397 33.23 -11.10 16.55
N ALA A 398 33.02 -9.95 17.22
CA ALA A 398 34.06 -9.32 18.04
C ALA A 398 34.49 -10.19 19.25
N PRO A 399 33.58 -10.73 20.10
CA PRO A 399 33.97 -11.64 21.18
C PRO A 399 34.56 -12.95 20.66
N ALA A 400 34.04 -13.53 19.57
CA ALA A 400 34.60 -14.74 18.98
C ALA A 400 36.02 -14.51 18.44
N ARG A 401 36.30 -13.36 17.81
CA ARG A 401 37.65 -12.99 17.40
C ARG A 401 38.61 -12.85 18.58
N ARG A 402 38.15 -12.32 19.72
CA ARG A 402 38.94 -12.27 20.93
C ARG A 402 39.27 -13.69 21.45
N ALA A 403 38.28 -14.59 21.42
CA ALA A 403 38.46 -15.99 21.81
C ALA A 403 39.53 -16.70 20.94
N THR A 404 39.59 -16.41 19.65
CA THR A 404 40.61 -16.99 18.75
C THR A 404 42.03 -16.50 19.02
N ARG A 405 42.23 -15.42 19.76
CA ARG A 405 43.54 -14.86 20.09
C ARG A 405 44.05 -15.26 21.46
N ILE A 406 43.32 -16.07 22.23
CA ILE A 406 43.74 -16.57 23.54
C ILE A 406 44.97 -17.47 23.36
N ASP A 407 46.05 -17.16 24.09
CA ASP A 407 47.23 -18.01 24.19
C ASP A 407 46.94 -19.18 25.15
N PRO A 408 46.99 -20.44 24.65
CA PRO A 408 46.69 -21.58 25.46
C PRO A 408 47.64 -21.73 26.65
N ALA A 409 48.96 -21.36 26.47
CA ALA A 409 49.96 -21.50 27.51
C ALA A 409 49.72 -20.51 28.67
N ALA A 410 49.38 -19.26 28.37
CA ALA A 410 49.05 -18.27 29.38
C ALA A 410 47.75 -18.62 30.12
N ALA A 411 46.68 -19.02 29.37
CA ALA A 411 45.36 -19.33 29.95
C ALA A 411 45.35 -20.56 30.87
N LEU A 412 46.26 -21.50 30.69
CA LEU A 412 46.38 -22.70 31.54
C LEU A 412 47.30 -22.48 32.74
N LYS A 413 48.14 -21.42 32.76
CA LYS A 413 49.01 -21.07 33.87
C LYS A 413 48.26 -20.37 35.02
N ASP A 414 47.16 -19.70 34.68
CA ASP A 414 46.31 -18.95 35.63
C ASP A 414 45.20 -19.82 36.25
N MET A 415 45.20 -21.14 36.00
CA MET A 415 44.36 -22.12 36.64
C MET A 415 45.03 -22.74 37.89
#